data_2ab227e157a74d6c5260fad466d421e0
#
_entry.id   2ab227e157a74d6c5260fad466d421e0
#
_cell.length_a   1.000
_cell.length_b   1.000
_cell.length_c   1.000
_cell.angle_alpha   90.00
_cell.angle_beta   90.00
_cell.angle_gamma   90.00
#
_symmetry.space_group_name_H-M   'P 1'
#
loop_
_entity.id
_entity.type
_entity.pdbx_description
1 polymer ?
#
loop_
_entity_poly.entity_id
_entity_poly.type
_entity_poly.pdbx_seq_one_letter_code
_entity_poly.pdbx_strand_id
1 'polypeptide(L)'
;MSIKSTLCGALLGAIVSMYSFSSYAQETIHVGTEPTFAPFGFVDDKTSEIVGFDIDVINAIGKAEGMKVVIESMQFDGLIPSILSNSIDAAISGMTKNPEREKMVLFSDPYYVAGQDLMVRKDSVGKYKNMESLEGKGVCVQLGSVGAIVAGSIKDADVKNFNNVTEAYMELKKHGCEAVITGTPVNQFYLVQTGDKALVHVPESVVRAADLGIVTNKNNTALMKKINAGLKKIKEDGTYDKIYNKWFK
;
A
#
# COMPACT_ATOMS: atom_id res chain seq x y z
N MET A 1 -23.81 18.41 -92.07
CA MET A 1 -22.43 18.20 -91.56
C MET A 1 -22.49 18.26 -90.01
N SER A 2 -22.37 17.11 -89.43
CA SER A 2 -22.56 16.91 -87.96
C SER A 2 -21.21 16.74 -87.28
N ILE A 3 -20.91 17.53 -86.28
CA ILE A 3 -19.74 17.34 -85.44
C ILE A 3 -20.23 16.86 -84.05
N LYS A 4 -19.96 15.60 -83.73
CA LYS A 4 -20.17 15.03 -82.44
C LYS A 4 -19.02 15.34 -81.52
N SER A 5 -19.26 16.07 -80.42
CA SER A 5 -18.29 16.28 -79.34
C SER A 5 -18.54 15.25 -78.24
N THR A 6 -17.53 14.43 -78.00
CA THR A 6 -17.52 13.40 -76.94
C THR A 6 -16.96 14.06 -75.67
N LEU A 7 -17.79 14.19 -74.63
CA LEU A 7 -17.32 14.56 -73.28
C LEU A 7 -16.85 13.28 -72.58
N CYS A 8 -15.54 13.30 -72.23
CA CYS A 8 -14.93 12.30 -71.38
C CYS A 8 -15.00 12.81 -69.92
N GLY A 9 -15.88 12.22 -69.12
CA GLY A 9 -16.00 12.55 -67.69
C GLY A 9 -15.01 11.71 -66.90
N ALA A 10 -14.00 12.36 -66.31
CA ALA A 10 -13.08 11.74 -65.32
C ALA A 10 -13.72 11.73 -63.93
N LEU A 11 -14.11 10.58 -63.45
CA LEU A 11 -14.48 10.35 -62.03
C LEU A 11 -13.19 10.29 -61.21
N LEU A 12 -12.86 11.33 -60.48
CA LEU A 12 -11.89 11.26 -59.38
C LEU A 12 -12.60 10.63 -58.16
N GLY A 13 -12.30 9.37 -57.90
CA GLY A 13 -12.69 8.70 -56.63
C GLY A 13 -11.80 9.19 -55.47
N ALA A 14 -12.31 10.04 -54.62
CA ALA A 14 -11.64 10.42 -53.36
C ALA A 14 -11.77 9.24 -52.35
N ILE A 15 -10.72 8.48 -52.16
CA ILE A 15 -10.60 7.49 -51.08
C ILE A 15 -10.36 8.29 -49.77
N VAL A 16 -11.44 8.52 -49.04
CA VAL A 16 -11.37 9.02 -47.65
C VAL A 16 -10.97 7.85 -46.76
N SER A 17 -9.68 7.75 -46.46
CA SER A 17 -9.18 6.82 -45.43
C SER A 17 -9.73 7.26 -44.06
N MET A 18 -10.79 6.65 -43.60
CA MET A 18 -11.27 6.76 -42.20
C MET A 18 -10.23 6.14 -41.30
N TYR A 19 -9.35 6.94 -40.74
CA TYR A 19 -8.57 6.56 -39.58
C TYR A 19 -9.54 6.45 -38.38
N SER A 20 -9.99 5.23 -38.09
CA SER A 20 -10.69 4.92 -36.84
C SER A 20 -9.72 5.14 -35.69
N PHE A 21 -9.77 6.29 -35.05
CA PHE A 21 -9.17 6.49 -33.75
C PHE A 21 -9.95 5.59 -32.78
N SER A 22 -9.45 4.38 -32.55
CA SER A 22 -9.88 3.58 -31.42
C SER A 22 -9.48 4.35 -30.17
N SER A 23 -10.42 5.08 -29.60
CA SER A 23 -10.29 5.63 -28.25
C SER A 23 -10.23 4.42 -27.32
N TYR A 24 -9.04 3.94 -27.00
CA TYR A 24 -8.88 2.99 -25.91
C TYR A 24 -9.30 3.72 -24.64
N ALA A 25 -10.48 3.38 -24.13
CA ALA A 25 -10.88 3.82 -22.80
C ALA A 25 -9.77 3.39 -21.85
N GLN A 26 -9.23 4.35 -21.08
CA GLN A 26 -8.21 4.09 -20.10
C GLN A 26 -8.74 3.07 -19.09
N GLU A 27 -8.04 1.94 -18.92
CA GLU A 27 -8.39 0.92 -17.95
C GLU A 27 -8.41 1.52 -16.55
N THR A 28 -9.52 1.38 -15.84
CA THR A 28 -9.65 1.84 -14.46
C THR A 28 -9.47 0.66 -13.53
N ILE A 29 -8.64 0.81 -12.50
CA ILE A 29 -8.44 -0.17 -11.43
C ILE A 29 -8.82 0.43 -10.08
N HIS A 30 -9.57 -0.33 -9.27
CA HIS A 30 -9.95 0.00 -7.91
C HIS A 30 -8.93 -0.60 -6.95
N VAL A 31 -8.28 0.26 -6.17
CA VAL A 31 -7.16 -0.13 -5.30
C VAL A 31 -7.49 0.18 -3.84
N GLY A 32 -7.61 -0.87 -3.03
CA GLY A 32 -7.87 -0.76 -1.61
C GLY A 32 -6.63 -0.34 -0.82
N THR A 33 -6.83 0.53 0.15
CA THR A 33 -5.82 0.94 1.14
C THR A 33 -6.46 1.22 2.50
N GLU A 34 -5.71 1.05 3.56
CA GLU A 34 -6.08 1.46 4.92
C GLU A 34 -5.39 2.80 5.22
N PRO A 35 -6.15 3.92 5.31
CA PRO A 35 -5.55 5.26 5.32
C PRO A 35 -5.28 5.80 6.74
N THR A 36 -4.75 4.98 7.64
CA THR A 36 -4.24 5.42 8.96
C THR A 36 -2.84 4.87 9.25
N PHE A 37 -2.13 4.41 8.21
CA PHE A 37 -0.83 3.75 8.31
C PHE A 37 0.30 4.61 7.71
N ALA A 38 0.43 5.84 8.22
CA ALA A 38 1.48 6.76 7.77
C ALA A 38 2.90 6.23 8.04
N PRO A 39 3.86 6.45 7.12
CA PRO A 39 3.81 7.28 5.92
C PRO A 39 3.31 6.55 4.66
N PHE A 40 2.87 5.28 4.75
CA PHE A 40 2.45 4.49 3.60
C PHE A 40 1.12 4.96 3.02
N GLY A 41 0.07 5.05 3.85
CA GLY A 41 -1.24 5.59 3.46
C GLY A 41 -1.91 6.27 4.65
N PHE A 42 -2.37 7.51 4.47
CA PHE A 42 -3.10 8.26 5.50
C PHE A 42 -3.92 9.40 4.88
N VAL A 43 -4.88 9.90 5.66
CA VAL A 43 -5.66 11.09 5.27
C VAL A 43 -4.86 12.34 5.63
N ASP A 44 -4.62 13.20 4.66
CA ASP A 44 -4.01 14.52 4.88
C ASP A 44 -5.01 15.45 5.55
N ASP A 45 -4.65 16.02 6.71
CA ASP A 45 -5.54 16.84 7.54
C ASP A 45 -5.97 18.16 6.85
N LYS A 46 -5.24 18.62 5.83
CA LYS A 46 -5.53 19.88 5.14
C LYS A 46 -6.40 19.70 3.92
N THR A 47 -6.16 18.62 3.17
CA THR A 47 -6.85 18.38 1.90
C THR A 47 -7.96 17.34 2.03
N SER A 48 -7.98 16.56 3.11
CA SER A 48 -8.83 15.38 3.31
C SER A 48 -8.64 14.30 2.23
N GLU A 49 -7.55 14.35 1.49
CA GLU A 49 -7.20 13.34 0.49
C GLU A 49 -6.38 12.21 1.13
N ILE A 50 -6.52 11.02 0.57
CA ILE A 50 -5.66 9.89 0.95
C ILE A 50 -4.32 10.06 0.24
N VAL A 51 -3.25 10.19 1.02
CA VAL A 51 -1.87 10.40 0.57
C VAL A 51 -0.93 9.39 1.21
N GLY A 52 0.30 9.34 0.74
CA GLY A 52 1.33 8.48 1.33
C GLY A 52 2.23 7.83 0.28
N PHE A 53 3.23 7.13 0.76
CA PHE A 53 4.20 6.44 -0.09
C PHE A 53 3.50 5.43 -1.01
N ASP A 54 2.60 4.62 -0.48
CA ASP A 54 1.85 3.60 -1.22
C ASP A 54 0.98 4.24 -2.31
N ILE A 55 0.36 5.39 -1.99
CA ILE A 55 -0.51 6.11 -2.91
C ILE A 55 0.30 6.70 -4.06
N ASP A 56 1.45 7.30 -3.76
CA ASP A 56 2.33 7.82 -4.80
C ASP A 56 2.89 6.70 -5.69
N VAL A 57 3.28 5.56 -5.10
CA VAL A 57 3.79 4.38 -5.84
C VAL A 57 2.72 3.81 -6.79
N ILE A 58 1.50 3.55 -6.30
CA ILE A 58 0.47 2.95 -7.15
C ILE A 58 -0.01 3.88 -8.26
N ASN A 59 -0.10 5.19 -7.98
CA ASN A 59 -0.42 6.19 -9.00
C ASN A 59 0.68 6.30 -10.07
N ALA A 60 1.95 6.24 -9.66
CA ALA A 60 3.07 6.23 -10.60
C ALA A 60 3.06 4.96 -11.49
N ILE A 61 2.77 3.80 -10.91
CA ILE A 61 2.58 2.53 -11.64
C ILE A 61 1.41 2.67 -12.63
N GLY A 62 0.26 3.17 -12.18
CA GLY A 62 -0.90 3.40 -13.04
C GLY A 62 -0.56 4.30 -14.23
N LYS A 63 0.12 5.41 -13.98
CA LYS A 63 0.58 6.32 -15.03
C LYS A 63 1.54 5.65 -16.03
N ALA A 64 2.49 4.85 -15.53
CA ALA A 64 3.47 4.15 -16.36
C ALA A 64 2.85 3.07 -17.27
N GLU A 65 1.72 2.48 -16.84
CA GLU A 65 0.99 1.42 -17.55
C GLU A 65 -0.30 1.91 -18.24
N GLY A 66 -0.57 3.24 -18.23
CA GLY A 66 -1.77 3.81 -18.85
C GLY A 66 -3.08 3.45 -18.13
N MET A 67 -3.02 3.10 -16.86
CA MET A 67 -4.18 2.77 -16.02
C MET A 67 -4.62 3.98 -15.19
N LYS A 68 -5.93 4.13 -15.00
CA LYS A 68 -6.51 5.06 -14.02
C LYS A 68 -6.65 4.34 -12.68
N VAL A 69 -6.03 4.87 -11.64
CA VAL A 69 -6.14 4.35 -10.27
C VAL A 69 -7.26 5.08 -9.54
N VAL A 70 -8.14 4.32 -8.90
CA VAL A 70 -9.16 4.81 -7.97
C VAL A 70 -8.87 4.20 -6.61
N ILE A 71 -8.61 5.05 -5.62
CA ILE A 71 -8.28 4.59 -4.26
C ILE A 71 -9.57 4.37 -3.46
N GLU A 72 -9.68 3.19 -2.86
CA GLU A 72 -10.80 2.77 -2.01
C GLU A 72 -10.32 2.63 -0.56
N SER A 73 -10.91 3.43 0.34
CA SER A 73 -10.60 3.37 1.78
C SER A 73 -11.31 2.19 2.44
N MET A 74 -10.55 1.36 3.16
CA MET A 74 -11.12 0.26 3.94
C MET A 74 -10.19 -0.17 5.07
N GLN A 75 -10.71 -0.99 6.00
CA GLN A 75 -9.91 -1.56 7.08
C GLN A 75 -8.89 -2.57 6.54
N PHE A 76 -7.74 -2.67 7.19
CA PHE A 76 -6.63 -3.51 6.73
C PHE A 76 -7.00 -5.00 6.60
N ASP A 77 -7.72 -5.53 7.58
CA ASP A 77 -8.19 -6.93 7.61
C ASP A 77 -9.27 -7.23 6.54
N GLY A 78 -9.93 -6.19 6.02
CA GLY A 78 -10.89 -6.26 4.91
C GLY A 78 -10.27 -6.29 3.52
N LEU A 79 -8.98 -5.95 3.36
CA LEU A 79 -8.34 -5.84 2.04
C LEU A 79 -8.31 -7.18 1.28
N ILE A 80 -7.82 -8.26 1.88
CA ILE A 80 -7.75 -9.58 1.23
C ILE A 80 -9.16 -10.13 0.94
N PRO A 81 -10.12 -10.12 1.87
CA PRO A 81 -11.51 -10.45 1.54
C PRO A 81 -12.09 -9.68 0.36
N SER A 82 -11.82 -8.37 0.24
CA SER A 82 -12.29 -7.54 -0.88
C SER A 82 -11.64 -7.91 -2.21
N ILE A 83 -10.36 -8.31 -2.21
CA ILE A 83 -9.68 -8.90 -3.38
C ILE A 83 -10.33 -10.22 -3.79
N LEU A 84 -10.61 -11.10 -2.83
CA LEU A 84 -11.19 -12.42 -3.11
C LEU A 84 -12.62 -12.34 -3.65
N SER A 85 -13.40 -11.36 -3.20
CA SER A 85 -14.75 -11.08 -3.71
C SER A 85 -14.77 -10.26 -5.01
N ASN A 86 -13.59 -9.81 -5.51
CA ASN A 86 -13.44 -8.89 -6.63
C ASN A 86 -14.16 -7.53 -6.42
N SER A 87 -14.33 -7.09 -5.18
CA SER A 87 -14.84 -5.75 -4.86
C SER A 87 -13.79 -4.67 -5.14
N ILE A 88 -12.51 -5.04 -5.11
CA ILE A 88 -11.36 -4.24 -5.56
C ILE A 88 -10.45 -5.09 -6.43
N ASP A 89 -9.69 -4.45 -7.31
CA ASP A 89 -8.78 -5.14 -8.26
C ASP A 89 -7.42 -5.43 -7.66
N ALA A 90 -6.94 -4.51 -6.81
CA ALA A 90 -5.66 -4.59 -6.13
C ALA A 90 -5.74 -3.98 -4.73
N ALA A 91 -4.73 -4.23 -3.88
CA ALA A 91 -4.53 -3.50 -2.64
C ALA A 91 -3.05 -3.16 -2.44
N ILE A 92 -2.80 -1.95 -1.92
CA ILE A 92 -1.49 -1.48 -1.47
C ILE A 92 -1.69 -0.79 -0.12
N SER A 93 -1.08 -1.31 0.94
CA SER A 93 -1.30 -0.82 2.31
C SER A 93 -0.22 -1.35 3.26
N GLY A 94 1.05 -1.16 2.92
CA GLY A 94 2.15 -1.71 3.73
C GLY A 94 2.04 -3.23 3.92
N MET A 95 1.41 -3.95 2.98
CA MET A 95 1.09 -5.36 3.17
C MET A 95 2.32 -6.25 3.06
N THR A 96 2.72 -6.82 4.18
CA THR A 96 3.85 -7.76 4.26
C THR A 96 3.51 -9.07 3.57
N LYS A 97 4.42 -9.51 2.71
CA LYS A 97 4.39 -10.82 2.08
C LYS A 97 4.68 -11.90 3.11
N ASN A 98 3.81 -12.91 3.20
CA ASN A 98 4.01 -14.09 4.03
C ASN A 98 3.32 -15.32 3.41
N PRO A 99 3.71 -16.57 3.81
CA PRO A 99 3.18 -17.78 3.21
C PRO A 99 1.66 -17.94 3.29
N GLU A 100 1.02 -17.44 4.37
CA GLU A 100 -0.43 -17.58 4.54
C GLU A 100 -1.18 -16.68 3.55
N ARG A 101 -0.73 -15.45 3.37
CA ARG A 101 -1.31 -14.53 2.39
C ARG A 101 -1.06 -14.99 0.95
N GLU A 102 0.15 -15.53 0.66
CA GLU A 102 0.49 -16.07 -0.66
C GLU A 102 -0.40 -17.26 -1.08
N LYS A 103 -0.98 -17.99 -0.13
CA LYS A 103 -1.99 -19.01 -0.43
C LYS A 103 -3.29 -18.41 -0.96
N MET A 104 -3.61 -17.16 -0.65
CA MET A 104 -4.88 -16.51 -0.96
C MET A 104 -4.80 -15.55 -2.15
N VAL A 105 -3.73 -14.77 -2.26
CA VAL A 105 -3.55 -13.69 -3.24
C VAL A 105 -2.21 -13.78 -3.95
N LEU A 106 -2.07 -13.08 -5.10
CA LEU A 106 -0.78 -12.83 -5.73
C LEU A 106 -0.13 -11.59 -5.10
N PHE A 107 1.17 -11.64 -4.92
CA PHE A 107 2.01 -10.51 -4.55
C PHE A 107 2.83 -10.03 -5.73
N SER A 108 2.99 -8.71 -5.82
CA SER A 108 3.95 -8.09 -6.73
C SER A 108 5.40 -8.39 -6.33
N ASP A 109 6.33 -7.99 -7.17
CA ASP A 109 7.71 -7.76 -6.75
C ASP A 109 7.73 -6.79 -5.56
N PRO A 110 8.70 -6.90 -4.65
CA PRO A 110 8.76 -6.04 -3.48
C PRO A 110 8.92 -4.57 -3.86
N TYR A 111 8.10 -3.70 -3.27
CA TYR A 111 8.27 -2.26 -3.42
C TYR A 111 8.92 -1.61 -2.19
N TYR A 112 8.95 -2.29 -1.04
CA TYR A 112 9.59 -1.84 0.19
C TYR A 112 9.99 -3.03 1.05
N VAL A 113 10.91 -2.83 2.00
CA VAL A 113 11.24 -3.83 3.04
C VAL A 113 11.12 -3.18 4.41
N ALA A 114 10.29 -3.73 5.27
CA ALA A 114 10.06 -3.20 6.63
C ALA A 114 10.25 -4.28 7.70
N GLY A 115 10.88 -3.88 8.82
CA GLY A 115 10.85 -4.65 10.06
C GLY A 115 9.64 -4.30 10.92
N GLN A 116 9.41 -5.11 11.95
CA GLN A 116 8.47 -4.81 13.04
C GLN A 116 9.27 -4.50 14.28
N ASP A 117 8.86 -3.48 15.05
CA ASP A 117 9.50 -3.13 16.31
C ASP A 117 8.50 -2.58 17.33
N LEU A 118 9.03 -2.16 18.48
CA LEU A 118 8.24 -1.73 19.61
C LEU A 118 8.11 -0.20 19.67
N MET A 119 6.90 0.26 19.95
CA MET A 119 6.63 1.55 20.57
C MET A 119 6.23 1.30 22.02
N VAL A 120 6.87 1.98 22.95
CA VAL A 120 6.60 1.88 24.39
C VAL A 120 6.37 3.25 24.99
N ARG A 121 5.79 3.32 26.20
CA ARG A 121 5.73 4.57 26.96
C ARG A 121 7.12 5.00 27.42
N LYS A 122 7.32 6.30 27.56
CA LYS A 122 8.58 6.89 28.04
C LYS A 122 9.01 6.40 29.44
N ASP A 123 8.04 6.16 30.32
CA ASP A 123 8.27 5.62 31.66
C ASP A 123 8.69 4.15 31.68
N SER A 124 8.55 3.47 30.56
CA SER A 124 8.88 2.06 30.36
C SER A 124 10.16 1.84 29.55
N VAL A 125 10.87 2.93 29.18
CA VAL A 125 12.15 2.85 28.44
C VAL A 125 13.16 2.01 29.22
N GLY A 126 13.80 1.07 28.51
CA GLY A 126 14.78 0.15 29.11
C GLY A 126 14.14 -1.08 29.78
N LYS A 127 12.83 -1.07 30.05
CA LYS A 127 12.09 -2.24 30.56
C LYS A 127 11.76 -3.25 29.45
N TYR A 128 11.31 -2.73 28.30
CA TYR A 128 10.95 -3.52 27.13
C TYR A 128 11.92 -3.25 25.99
N LYS A 129 12.90 -4.14 25.78
CA LYS A 129 13.99 -3.97 24.81
C LYS A 129 13.85 -4.84 23.57
N ASN A 130 13.08 -5.91 23.66
CA ASN A 130 12.86 -6.91 22.62
C ASN A 130 11.50 -7.58 22.81
N MET A 131 11.11 -8.44 21.89
CA MET A 131 9.80 -9.12 21.93
C MET A 131 9.67 -10.04 23.15
N GLU A 132 10.75 -10.71 23.56
CA GLU A 132 10.75 -11.63 24.70
C GLU A 132 10.46 -10.90 26.02
N SER A 133 10.85 -9.64 26.13
CA SER A 133 10.55 -8.81 27.34
C SER A 133 9.07 -8.54 27.55
N LEU A 134 8.22 -8.87 26.57
CA LEU A 134 6.78 -8.75 26.63
C LEU A 134 6.06 -10.06 27.05
N GLU A 135 6.78 -11.09 27.46
CA GLU A 135 6.19 -12.33 27.98
C GLU A 135 5.20 -12.01 29.13
N GLY A 136 3.97 -12.50 29.02
CA GLY A 136 2.89 -12.26 29.98
C GLY A 136 2.41 -10.81 30.08
N LYS A 137 2.69 -9.95 29.06
CA LYS A 137 2.30 -8.53 29.05
C LYS A 137 1.21 -8.24 28.02
N GLY A 138 0.48 -7.15 28.23
CA GLY A 138 -0.45 -6.62 27.27
C GLY A 138 0.28 -6.02 26.05
N VAL A 139 -0.07 -6.45 24.85
CA VAL A 139 0.53 -5.98 23.58
C VAL A 139 -0.59 -5.53 22.66
N CYS A 140 -0.53 -4.26 22.25
CA CYS A 140 -1.49 -3.68 21.31
C CYS A 140 -0.98 -3.82 19.86
N VAL A 141 -1.87 -4.18 18.95
CA VAL A 141 -1.54 -4.40 17.54
C VAL A 141 -2.71 -4.03 16.64
N GLN A 142 -2.43 -3.80 15.37
CA GLN A 142 -3.49 -3.70 14.36
C GLN A 142 -3.97 -5.10 13.97
N LEU A 143 -5.29 -5.28 13.92
CA LEU A 143 -5.95 -6.53 13.53
C LEU A 143 -5.48 -6.99 12.15
N GLY A 144 -5.17 -8.27 12.02
CA GLY A 144 -4.73 -8.88 10.74
C GLY A 144 -3.31 -8.49 10.30
N SER A 145 -2.60 -7.62 11.03
CA SER A 145 -1.24 -7.19 10.70
C SER A 145 -0.17 -8.26 11.00
N VAL A 146 1.05 -8.07 10.50
CA VAL A 146 2.21 -8.88 10.90
C VAL A 146 2.58 -8.61 12.35
N GLY A 147 2.36 -7.39 12.84
CA GLY A 147 2.50 -7.08 14.27
C GLY A 147 1.66 -7.99 15.15
N ALA A 148 0.42 -8.30 14.74
CA ALA A 148 -0.45 -9.25 15.44
C ALA A 148 0.10 -10.69 15.41
N ILE A 149 0.68 -11.12 14.29
CA ILE A 149 1.33 -12.43 14.18
C ILE A 149 2.56 -12.51 15.11
N VAL A 150 3.38 -11.46 15.14
CA VAL A 150 4.55 -11.38 16.03
C VAL A 150 4.10 -11.40 17.50
N ALA A 151 3.12 -10.57 17.86
CA ALA A 151 2.58 -10.53 19.23
C ALA A 151 2.02 -11.89 19.67
N GLY A 152 1.29 -12.58 18.78
CA GLY A 152 0.74 -13.91 19.05
C GLY A 152 1.81 -15.00 19.22
N SER A 153 3.06 -14.78 18.84
CA SER A 153 4.17 -15.69 19.07
C SER A 153 4.91 -15.43 20.39
N ILE A 154 4.59 -14.34 21.09
CA ILE A 154 5.17 -14.03 22.40
C ILE A 154 4.45 -14.85 23.44
N LYS A 155 5.21 -15.57 24.25
CA LYS A 155 4.65 -16.47 25.28
C LYS A 155 3.77 -15.72 26.27
N ASP A 156 2.55 -16.22 26.48
CA ASP A 156 1.55 -15.68 27.42
C ASP A 156 1.20 -14.19 27.25
N ALA A 157 1.51 -13.58 26.09
CA ALA A 157 1.14 -12.19 25.82
C ALA A 157 -0.39 -12.02 25.71
N ASP A 158 -0.93 -10.99 26.37
CA ASP A 158 -2.32 -10.54 26.20
C ASP A 158 -2.42 -9.63 24.97
N VAL A 159 -2.74 -10.20 23.81
CA VAL A 159 -2.77 -9.49 22.53
C VAL A 159 -4.09 -8.74 22.35
N LYS A 160 -4.03 -7.41 22.31
CA LYS A 160 -5.18 -6.52 22.10
C LYS A 160 -5.19 -6.01 20.67
N ASN A 161 -6.21 -6.42 19.92
CA ASN A 161 -6.37 -6.06 18.50
C ASN A 161 -7.19 -4.79 18.34
N PHE A 162 -6.72 -3.87 17.49
CA PHE A 162 -7.38 -2.60 17.14
C PHE A 162 -7.59 -2.53 15.64
N ASN A 163 -8.58 -1.76 15.19
CA ASN A 163 -8.84 -1.60 13.76
C ASN A 163 -7.69 -0.87 13.05
N ASN A 164 -7.00 0.01 13.76
CA ASN A 164 -5.87 0.76 13.22
C ASN A 164 -4.78 1.00 14.27
N VAL A 165 -3.59 1.37 13.80
CA VAL A 165 -2.43 1.57 14.68
C VAL A 165 -2.56 2.80 15.58
N THR A 166 -3.31 3.81 15.16
CA THR A 166 -3.54 5.02 15.97
C THR A 166 -4.30 4.70 17.25
N GLU A 167 -5.34 3.85 17.16
CA GLU A 167 -6.06 3.34 18.32
C GLU A 167 -5.15 2.55 19.27
N ALA A 168 -4.26 1.72 18.73
CA ALA A 168 -3.26 0.99 19.52
C ALA A 168 -2.32 1.94 20.29
N TYR A 169 -1.84 3.03 19.67
CA TYR A 169 -1.03 4.05 20.35
C TYR A 169 -1.84 4.78 21.45
N MET A 170 -3.11 5.07 21.21
CA MET A 170 -3.96 5.69 22.22
C MET A 170 -4.15 4.77 23.44
N GLU A 171 -4.33 3.48 23.23
CA GLU A 171 -4.43 2.50 24.29
C GLU A 171 -3.12 2.33 25.07
N LEU A 172 -1.98 2.33 24.36
CA LEU A 172 -0.65 2.34 24.99
C LEU A 172 -0.48 3.53 25.94
N LYS A 173 -0.87 4.74 25.50
CA LYS A 173 -0.80 5.97 26.33
C LYS A 173 -1.70 5.90 27.56
N LYS A 174 -2.83 5.20 27.49
CA LYS A 174 -3.78 5.00 28.61
C LYS A 174 -3.37 3.85 29.54
N HIS A 175 -2.18 3.27 29.35
CA HIS A 175 -1.69 2.10 30.10
C HIS A 175 -2.53 0.83 29.89
N GLY A 176 -3.31 0.75 28.82
CA GLY A 176 -4.09 -0.44 28.50
C GLY A 176 -3.26 -1.58 27.92
N CYS A 177 -2.05 -1.31 27.44
CA CYS A 177 -1.04 -2.29 27.09
C CYS A 177 0.38 -1.74 27.39
N GLU A 178 1.39 -2.60 27.28
CA GLU A 178 2.78 -2.23 27.58
C GLU A 178 3.58 -1.81 26.35
N ALA A 179 3.22 -2.32 25.18
CA ALA A 179 3.83 -1.98 23.91
C ALA A 179 2.85 -2.05 22.76
N VAL A 180 3.16 -1.33 21.67
CA VAL A 180 2.58 -1.54 20.34
C VAL A 180 3.63 -2.19 19.46
N ILE A 181 3.26 -3.23 18.70
CA ILE A 181 4.10 -3.83 17.66
C ILE A 181 3.54 -3.43 16.30
N THR A 182 4.35 -2.70 15.52
CA THR A 182 4.00 -2.30 14.15
C THR A 182 5.26 -2.09 13.31
N GLY A 183 5.09 -1.66 12.05
CA GLY A 183 6.20 -1.40 11.14
C GLY A 183 7.13 -0.29 11.65
N THR A 184 8.44 -0.53 11.63
CA THR A 184 9.47 0.45 12.01
C THR A 184 9.24 1.85 11.42
N PRO A 185 8.96 2.00 10.10
CA PRO A 185 8.72 3.32 9.52
C PRO A 185 7.50 4.03 10.10
N VAL A 186 6.48 3.27 10.52
CA VAL A 186 5.24 3.80 11.09
C VAL A 186 5.50 4.38 12.48
N ASN A 187 6.23 3.63 13.33
CA ASN A 187 6.64 4.12 14.65
C ASN A 187 7.46 5.41 14.55
N GLN A 188 8.44 5.43 13.65
CA GLN A 188 9.31 6.60 13.43
C GLN A 188 8.52 7.81 12.92
N PHE A 189 7.69 7.60 11.90
CA PHE A 189 6.90 8.68 11.31
C PHE A 189 5.90 9.28 12.31
N TYR A 190 5.21 8.44 13.08
CA TYR A 190 4.31 8.90 14.13
C TYR A 190 4.99 9.87 15.10
N LEU A 191 6.16 9.52 15.61
CA LEU A 191 6.88 10.38 16.57
C LEU A 191 7.34 11.70 15.95
N VAL A 192 7.81 11.67 14.68
CA VAL A 192 8.25 12.88 13.97
C VAL A 192 7.07 13.82 13.71
N GLN A 193 5.94 13.28 13.25
CA GLN A 193 4.77 14.09 12.87
C GLN A 193 4.02 14.65 14.08
N THR A 194 3.86 13.85 15.12
CA THR A 194 3.07 14.27 16.29
C THR A 194 3.89 15.02 17.34
N GLY A 195 5.23 14.83 17.34
CA GLY A 195 6.09 15.31 18.41
C GLY A 195 5.73 14.71 19.76
N ASP A 196 5.05 13.55 19.79
CA ASP A 196 4.60 12.89 21.02
C ASP A 196 5.78 12.55 21.93
N LYS A 197 5.80 13.14 23.12
CA LYS A 197 6.86 12.95 24.11
C LYS A 197 6.56 11.85 25.13
N ALA A 198 5.34 11.29 25.08
CA ALA A 198 4.92 10.23 25.99
C ALA A 198 5.32 8.83 25.49
N LEU A 199 5.55 8.70 24.17
CA LEU A 199 5.93 7.43 23.53
C LEU A 199 7.39 7.46 23.06
N VAL A 200 8.00 6.30 23.00
CA VAL A 200 9.39 6.08 22.54
C VAL A 200 9.46 4.84 21.67
N HIS A 201 10.07 4.99 20.51
CA HIS A 201 10.42 3.90 19.62
C HIS A 201 11.64 3.15 20.15
N VAL A 202 11.65 1.81 20.05
CA VAL A 202 12.71 0.93 20.54
C VAL A 202 13.42 0.27 19.35
N PRO A 203 14.39 0.92 18.71
CA PRO A 203 14.98 0.46 17.44
C PRO A 203 15.72 -0.88 17.55
N GLU A 204 16.28 -1.21 18.72
CA GLU A 204 16.97 -2.48 18.99
C GLU A 204 16.02 -3.70 19.03
N SER A 205 14.70 -3.45 19.09
CA SER A 205 13.69 -4.51 19.10
C SER A 205 13.29 -5.01 17.71
N VAL A 206 13.87 -4.46 16.63
CA VAL A 206 13.48 -4.78 15.25
C VAL A 206 13.59 -6.28 14.98
N VAL A 207 12.49 -6.85 14.54
CA VAL A 207 12.39 -8.24 14.10
C VAL A 207 11.68 -8.34 12.75
N ARG A 208 11.86 -9.47 12.09
CA ARG A 208 11.08 -9.87 10.92
C ARG A 208 11.05 -8.83 9.79
N ALA A 209 12.23 -8.37 9.36
CA ALA A 209 12.30 -7.62 8.11
C ALA A 209 11.71 -8.48 6.98
N ALA A 210 10.74 -7.93 6.26
CA ALA A 210 10.04 -8.65 5.21
C ALA A 210 9.59 -7.70 4.10
N ASP A 211 9.38 -8.27 2.92
CA ASP A 211 8.95 -7.58 1.74
C ASP A 211 7.51 -7.08 1.87
N LEU A 212 7.27 -5.82 1.48
CA LEU A 212 5.95 -5.29 1.24
C LEU A 212 5.62 -5.40 -0.25
N GLY A 213 4.40 -5.88 -0.56
CA GLY A 213 3.95 -6.07 -1.93
C GLY A 213 2.54 -5.56 -2.17
N ILE A 214 2.27 -5.24 -3.44
CA ILE A 214 0.92 -4.96 -3.94
C ILE A 214 0.25 -6.31 -4.18
N VAL A 215 -1.02 -6.44 -3.82
CA VAL A 215 -1.74 -7.71 -3.94
C VAL A 215 -2.89 -7.64 -4.92
N THR A 216 -3.15 -8.75 -5.62
CA THR A 216 -4.29 -8.94 -6.52
C THR A 216 -4.90 -10.32 -6.33
N ASN A 217 -6.10 -10.54 -6.89
CA ASN A 217 -6.67 -11.89 -6.95
C ASN A 217 -5.74 -12.83 -7.73
N LYS A 218 -5.62 -14.08 -7.28
CA LYS A 218 -4.79 -15.11 -7.95
C LYS A 218 -5.10 -15.29 -9.42
N ASN A 219 -6.35 -15.09 -9.81
CA ASN A 219 -6.79 -15.22 -11.18
C ASN A 219 -6.45 -13.99 -12.04
N ASN A 220 -6.08 -12.86 -11.43
CA ASN A 220 -5.77 -11.62 -12.15
C ASN A 220 -4.26 -11.47 -12.43
N THR A 221 -3.70 -12.48 -13.10
CA THR A 221 -2.27 -12.49 -13.47
C THR A 221 -1.91 -11.38 -14.47
N ALA A 222 -2.88 -10.95 -15.29
CA ALA A 222 -2.67 -9.87 -16.26
C ALA A 222 -2.42 -8.53 -15.56
N LEU A 223 -3.23 -8.18 -14.56
CA LEU A 223 -3.03 -6.97 -13.76
C LEU A 223 -1.71 -7.04 -12.98
N MET A 224 -1.40 -8.19 -12.36
CA MET A 224 -0.13 -8.35 -11.63
C MET A 224 1.09 -8.15 -12.54
N LYS A 225 1.05 -8.63 -13.78
CA LYS A 225 2.12 -8.37 -14.76
C LYS A 225 2.27 -6.88 -15.08
N LYS A 226 1.16 -6.15 -15.25
CA LYS A 226 1.19 -4.68 -15.45
C LYS A 226 1.76 -3.97 -14.21
N ILE A 227 1.33 -4.35 -13.01
CA ILE A 227 1.84 -3.77 -11.77
C ILE A 227 3.36 -3.95 -11.67
N ASN A 228 3.87 -5.16 -11.91
CA ASN A 228 5.32 -5.42 -11.87
C ASN A 228 6.09 -4.69 -12.99
N ALA A 229 5.52 -4.60 -14.20
CA ALA A 229 6.12 -3.84 -15.29
C ALA A 229 6.19 -2.34 -14.95
N GLY A 230 5.12 -1.77 -14.42
CA GLY A 230 5.08 -0.38 -13.97
C GLY A 230 6.03 -0.11 -12.81
N LEU A 231 6.08 -1.01 -11.81
CA LEU A 231 7.01 -0.91 -10.68
C LEU A 231 8.48 -0.92 -11.17
N LYS A 232 8.80 -1.79 -12.12
CA LYS A 232 10.12 -1.80 -12.75
C LYS A 232 10.44 -0.48 -13.46
N LYS A 233 9.52 0.02 -14.28
CA LYS A 233 9.70 1.29 -15.01
C LYS A 233 9.97 2.47 -14.07
N ILE A 234 9.17 2.63 -13.01
CA ILE A 234 9.34 3.75 -12.08
C ILE A 234 10.63 3.64 -11.25
N LYS A 235 11.16 2.42 -11.05
CA LYS A 235 12.48 2.21 -10.44
C LYS A 235 13.61 2.57 -11.40
N GLU A 236 13.50 2.20 -12.67
CA GLU A 236 14.50 2.45 -13.69
C GLU A 236 14.61 3.94 -14.09
N ASP A 237 13.49 4.68 -14.09
CA ASP A 237 13.47 6.11 -14.47
C ASP A 237 13.71 7.07 -13.28
N GLY A 238 13.93 6.56 -12.07
CA GLY A 238 14.17 7.33 -10.86
C GLY A 238 12.92 7.96 -10.23
N THR A 239 11.71 7.66 -10.73
CA THR A 239 10.44 8.12 -10.13
C THR A 239 10.26 7.52 -8.73
N TYR A 240 10.58 6.24 -8.56
CA TYR A 240 10.52 5.58 -7.26
C TYR A 240 11.44 6.26 -6.24
N ASP A 241 12.67 6.61 -6.61
CA ASP A 241 13.61 7.26 -5.71
C ASP A 241 13.11 8.64 -5.24
N LYS A 242 12.45 9.39 -6.13
CA LYS A 242 11.82 10.68 -5.77
C LYS A 242 10.69 10.47 -4.76
N ILE A 243 9.84 9.46 -4.98
CA ILE A 243 8.75 9.11 -4.07
C ILE A 243 9.32 8.67 -2.72
N TYR A 244 10.33 7.79 -2.72
CA TYR A 244 10.98 7.33 -1.51
C TYR A 244 11.58 8.49 -0.69
N ASN A 245 12.31 9.38 -1.36
CA ASN A 245 12.93 10.53 -0.70
C ASN A 245 11.91 11.52 -0.13
N LYS A 246 10.74 11.66 -0.75
CA LYS A 246 9.64 12.50 -0.26
C LYS A 246 9.11 12.03 1.10
N TRP A 247 9.07 10.72 1.34
CA TRP A 247 8.40 10.14 2.51
C TRP A 247 9.33 9.66 3.62
N PHE A 248 10.61 9.36 3.28
CA PHE A 248 11.54 8.73 4.23
C PHE A 248 12.85 9.50 4.44
N LYS A 249 13.04 10.66 3.80
CA LYS A 249 14.18 11.56 3.99
C LYS A 249 13.72 12.98 4.28
#